data_786f4b49e7fde9b9ff6af9dd6c4758f0
#
_entry.id   786f4b49e7fde9b9ff6af9dd6c4758f0
#
_cell.length_a   1.000
_cell.length_b   1.000
_cell.length_c   1.000
_cell.angle_alpha   90.00
_cell.angle_beta   90.00
_cell.angle_gamma   90.00
#
_symmetry.space_group_name_H-M   'P 1'
#
loop_
_entity.id
_entity.type
_entity.pdbx_description
1 polymer ?
#
loop_
_entity_poly.entity_id
_entity_poly.type
_entity_poly.pdbx_seq_one_letter_code
_entity_poly.pdbx_strand_id
1 'polypeptide(L)'
;WAPIADQVRTPNYAGANYNRIQFTPVETTTIRVTFTPQAGMAVGVKEIEAYNTGIKADGTSENQTPQVDAYVSSSTSSGAKLVGTVKDDGLPAEGDVTTTWSQVSGPEGGTAKFVDASAASTTVTFNKEGDYVLKLTASDGEKEGSKEITVHGIPSDGTVNVAPQSSASASYTNGYQPKDNAKKVIDGQVVYANTPNETWNNWGDSTGVEPWLQLKWAGKVPLKKAKVFFWTDGGGVPMVSSWKLQYADADGNWQDVKLADGQSYTVNRNEGNEVKFADAVETDKLRVVFPKGAIVGAS
;
A
#
# COMPACT_ATOMS: atom_id res chain seq x y z
N TRP A 1 -26.63 29.30 -32.78
CA TRP A 1 -26.68 27.90 -32.33
C TRP A 1 -27.50 27.10 -33.33
N ALA A 2 -26.88 26.05 -33.89
CA ALA A 2 -27.60 25.06 -34.70
C ALA A 2 -27.75 23.76 -33.92
N PRO A 3 -28.88 23.04 -34.01
CA PRO A 3 -29.00 21.71 -33.46
C PRO A 3 -28.02 20.75 -34.15
N ILE A 4 -27.37 19.90 -33.36
CA ILE A 4 -26.60 18.80 -33.92
C ILE A 4 -27.55 17.76 -34.45
N ALA A 5 -27.43 17.40 -35.76
CA ALA A 5 -28.24 16.37 -36.40
C ALA A 5 -27.82 14.96 -35.94
N ASP A 6 -28.62 13.97 -36.24
CA ASP A 6 -28.33 12.52 -36.12
C ASP A 6 -27.93 12.08 -34.71
N GLN A 7 -28.51 12.71 -33.67
CA GLN A 7 -28.26 12.36 -32.30
C GLN A 7 -28.90 11.02 -31.94
N VAL A 8 -28.07 10.08 -31.47
CA VAL A 8 -28.51 8.83 -30.83
C VAL A 8 -28.30 8.92 -29.34
N ARG A 9 -29.34 8.71 -28.55
CA ARG A 9 -29.28 8.78 -27.07
C ARG A 9 -29.47 7.39 -26.47
N THR A 10 -28.56 7.03 -25.57
CA THR A 10 -28.58 5.75 -24.88
C THR A 10 -28.09 5.91 -23.42
N PRO A 11 -28.89 5.50 -22.43
CA PRO A 11 -30.32 5.20 -22.49
C PRO A 11 -31.16 6.46 -22.78
N ASN A 12 -32.34 6.28 -23.27
CA ASN A 12 -33.21 7.38 -23.70
C ASN A 12 -34.21 7.82 -22.60
N TYR A 13 -33.80 7.81 -21.33
CA TYR A 13 -34.63 8.24 -20.21
C TYR A 13 -33.79 8.89 -19.09
N ALA A 14 -34.42 9.81 -18.36
CA ALA A 14 -33.83 10.41 -17.19
C ALA A 14 -33.75 9.42 -16.01
N GLY A 15 -32.70 9.46 -15.20
CA GLY A 15 -32.55 8.62 -14.03
C GLY A 15 -31.59 7.44 -14.20
N ALA A 16 -31.02 7.25 -15.40
CA ALA A 16 -29.89 6.35 -15.56
C ALA A 16 -28.59 6.92 -14.92
N ASN A 17 -27.61 6.07 -14.69
CA ASN A 17 -26.31 6.49 -14.15
C ASN A 17 -25.59 7.50 -15.06
N TYR A 18 -25.81 7.40 -16.37
CA TYR A 18 -25.36 8.38 -17.38
C TYR A 18 -26.28 8.33 -18.60
N ASN A 19 -26.26 9.43 -19.37
CA ASN A 19 -26.91 9.50 -20.68
C ASN A 19 -25.84 9.80 -21.72
N ARG A 20 -25.61 8.88 -22.64
CA ARG A 20 -24.70 9.05 -23.76
C ARG A 20 -25.46 9.61 -24.97
N ILE A 21 -24.89 10.63 -25.60
CA ILE A 21 -25.36 11.17 -26.86
C ILE A 21 -24.26 10.95 -27.89
N GLN A 22 -24.54 10.21 -28.92
CA GLN A 22 -23.67 10.00 -30.07
C GLN A 22 -24.22 10.79 -31.25
N PHE A 23 -23.35 11.39 -32.04
CA PHE A 23 -23.71 12.16 -33.23
C PHE A 23 -22.56 12.14 -34.22
N THR A 24 -22.83 12.44 -35.49
CA THR A 24 -21.76 12.61 -36.49
C THR A 24 -20.85 13.75 -36.04
N PRO A 25 -19.51 13.58 -36.07
CA PRO A 25 -18.58 14.58 -35.63
C PRO A 25 -18.83 15.96 -36.23
N VAL A 26 -18.80 16.99 -35.41
CA VAL A 26 -18.92 18.39 -35.82
C VAL A 26 -17.71 19.17 -35.34
N GLU A 27 -17.14 19.97 -36.21
CA GLU A 27 -16.08 20.89 -35.83
C GLU A 27 -16.70 22.15 -35.20
N THR A 28 -16.38 22.40 -33.93
CA THR A 28 -16.92 23.56 -33.21
C THR A 28 -16.02 23.91 -32.03
N THR A 29 -16.03 25.17 -31.66
CA THR A 29 -15.37 25.65 -30.44
C THR A 29 -16.28 25.61 -29.21
N THR A 30 -17.59 25.35 -29.40
CA THR A 30 -18.54 25.45 -28.30
C THR A 30 -19.72 24.50 -28.52
N ILE A 31 -20.03 23.71 -27.50
CA ILE A 31 -21.22 22.83 -27.43
C ILE A 31 -22.15 23.33 -26.33
N ARG A 32 -23.44 23.34 -26.61
CA ARG A 32 -24.49 23.64 -25.64
C ARG A 32 -25.44 22.46 -25.49
N VAL A 33 -25.59 21.98 -24.27
CA VAL A 33 -26.61 20.99 -23.91
C VAL A 33 -27.83 21.74 -23.38
N THR A 34 -28.98 21.49 -23.97
CA THR A 34 -30.26 22.08 -23.54
C THR A 34 -31.12 21.01 -22.87
N PHE A 35 -31.60 21.31 -21.69
CA PHE A 35 -32.48 20.45 -20.92
C PHE A 35 -33.89 21.00 -20.93
N THR A 36 -34.87 20.10 -21.09
CA THR A 36 -36.28 20.44 -20.92
C THR A 36 -36.77 19.76 -19.64
N PRO A 37 -36.97 20.51 -18.55
CA PRO A 37 -37.45 19.93 -17.30
C PRO A 37 -38.91 19.50 -17.45
N GLN A 38 -39.30 18.48 -16.67
CA GLN A 38 -40.73 18.20 -16.48
C GLN A 38 -41.36 19.34 -15.68
N ALA A 39 -42.67 19.56 -15.90
CA ALA A 39 -43.40 20.63 -15.21
C ALA A 39 -43.25 20.49 -13.68
N GLY A 40 -42.80 21.55 -13.05
CA GLY A 40 -42.56 21.61 -11.59
C GLY A 40 -41.28 20.96 -11.08
N MET A 41 -40.35 20.52 -11.95
CA MET A 41 -39.08 19.91 -11.59
C MET A 41 -37.90 20.75 -12.03
N ALA A 42 -36.84 20.79 -11.18
CA ALA A 42 -35.55 21.34 -11.57
C ALA A 42 -34.68 20.26 -12.23
N VAL A 43 -33.74 20.69 -13.09
CA VAL A 43 -32.73 19.80 -13.68
C VAL A 43 -31.41 20.01 -12.92
N GLY A 44 -30.85 18.91 -12.40
CA GLY A 44 -29.49 18.85 -11.86
C GLY A 44 -28.57 18.08 -12.80
N VAL A 45 -27.37 18.61 -13.04
CA VAL A 45 -26.32 17.95 -13.81
C VAL A 45 -25.13 17.75 -12.87
N LYS A 46 -24.63 16.53 -12.78
CA LYS A 46 -23.44 16.22 -11.98
C LYS A 46 -22.16 16.49 -12.78
N GLU A 47 -22.15 16.09 -14.05
CA GLU A 47 -20.96 16.16 -14.89
C GLU A 47 -21.37 16.17 -16.37
N ILE A 48 -20.58 16.82 -17.21
CA ILE A 48 -20.68 16.74 -18.67
C ILE A 48 -19.30 16.37 -19.19
N GLU A 49 -19.23 15.25 -19.91
CA GLU A 49 -18.03 14.80 -20.59
C GLU A 49 -18.22 14.98 -22.10
N ALA A 50 -17.23 15.52 -22.79
CA ALA A 50 -17.22 15.64 -24.24
C ALA A 50 -15.96 14.96 -24.79
N TYR A 51 -16.15 14.06 -25.74
CA TYR A 51 -15.09 13.28 -26.31
C TYR A 51 -14.77 13.74 -27.72
N ASN A 52 -13.50 14.01 -27.99
CA ASN A 52 -12.96 14.16 -29.34
C ASN A 52 -12.59 12.76 -29.85
N THR A 53 -13.14 12.36 -31.00
CA THR A 53 -12.83 11.07 -31.62
C THR A 53 -11.57 11.11 -32.49
N GLY A 54 -10.86 12.25 -32.56
CA GLY A 54 -9.71 12.42 -33.43
C GLY A 54 -10.06 12.38 -34.94
N ILE A 55 -11.36 12.43 -35.29
CA ILE A 55 -11.76 12.40 -36.70
C ILE A 55 -11.49 13.78 -37.33
N LYS A 56 -10.69 13.81 -38.38
CA LYS A 56 -10.44 15.00 -39.21
C LYS A 56 -11.67 15.33 -40.07
N ALA A 57 -11.72 16.55 -40.57
CA ALA A 57 -12.81 17.04 -41.44
C ALA A 57 -12.98 16.20 -42.73
N ASP A 58 -11.97 15.45 -43.13
CA ASP A 58 -11.98 14.52 -44.26
C ASP A 58 -12.53 13.12 -43.90
N GLY A 59 -12.96 12.91 -42.66
CA GLY A 59 -13.51 11.64 -42.16
C GLY A 59 -12.47 10.62 -41.72
N THR A 60 -11.18 10.96 -41.72
CA THR A 60 -10.13 10.10 -41.19
C THR A 60 -9.96 10.27 -39.68
N SER A 61 -9.77 9.19 -38.96
CA SER A 61 -9.43 9.22 -37.56
C SER A 61 -7.95 9.57 -37.36
N GLU A 62 -7.68 10.46 -36.41
CA GLU A 62 -6.32 10.78 -36.04
C GLU A 62 -6.00 10.03 -34.74
N ASN A 63 -4.93 9.24 -34.78
CA ASN A 63 -4.39 8.55 -33.61
C ASN A 63 -4.13 9.55 -32.47
N GLN A 64 -4.59 9.26 -31.26
CA GLN A 64 -4.36 10.05 -30.05
C GLN A 64 -3.25 9.41 -29.22
N THR A 65 -2.58 10.21 -28.40
CA THR A 65 -1.61 9.71 -27.43
C THR A 65 -2.32 8.93 -26.32
N PRO A 66 -1.86 7.71 -25.99
CA PRO A 66 -2.39 6.96 -24.86
C PRO A 66 -2.38 7.77 -23.56
N GLN A 67 -3.51 7.82 -22.86
CA GLN A 67 -3.65 8.48 -21.57
C GLN A 67 -3.24 7.51 -20.47
N VAL A 68 -2.25 7.88 -19.69
CA VAL A 68 -1.68 7.04 -18.63
C VAL A 68 -1.94 7.66 -17.27
N ASP A 69 -2.46 6.88 -16.33
CA ASP A 69 -2.48 7.22 -14.92
C ASP A 69 -1.82 6.10 -14.09
N ALA A 70 -1.21 6.47 -12.96
CA ALA A 70 -0.52 5.52 -12.10
C ALA A 70 -0.48 5.99 -10.65
N TYR A 71 -0.53 5.03 -9.72
CA TYR A 71 -0.44 5.30 -8.29
C TYR A 71 0.09 4.10 -7.51
N VAL A 72 0.49 4.34 -6.25
CA VAL A 72 0.87 3.29 -5.29
C VAL A 72 -0.39 2.82 -4.57
N SER A 73 -0.76 1.55 -4.72
CA SER A 73 -1.93 0.99 -4.04
C SER A 73 -1.62 0.49 -2.63
N SER A 74 -0.39 0.06 -2.39
CA SER A 74 0.10 -0.33 -1.06
C SER A 74 1.63 -0.32 -1.02
N SER A 75 2.19 0.01 0.14
CA SER A 75 3.62 -0.09 0.42
C SER A 75 3.85 -1.00 1.62
N THR A 76 4.90 -1.80 1.56
CA THR A 76 5.36 -2.67 2.64
C THR A 76 6.85 -2.44 2.87
N SER A 77 7.39 -3.01 3.95
CA SER A 77 8.85 -3.02 4.20
C SER A 77 9.67 -3.79 3.15
N SER A 78 9.04 -4.43 2.18
CA SER A 78 9.70 -5.21 1.13
C SER A 78 9.42 -4.70 -0.28
N GLY A 79 8.69 -3.61 -0.44
CA GLY A 79 8.38 -3.03 -1.75
C GLY A 79 7.04 -2.32 -1.81
N ALA A 80 6.62 -1.95 -3.01
CA ALA A 80 5.35 -1.29 -3.26
C ALA A 80 4.58 -1.96 -4.39
N LYS A 81 3.26 -2.01 -4.28
CA LYS A 81 2.37 -2.42 -5.36
C LYS A 81 1.95 -1.19 -6.16
N LEU A 82 2.28 -1.20 -7.43
CA LEU A 82 1.96 -0.15 -8.39
C LEU A 82 0.72 -0.56 -9.19
N VAL A 83 -0.14 0.40 -9.44
CA VAL A 83 -1.31 0.23 -10.31
C VAL A 83 -1.26 1.30 -11.38
N GLY A 84 -1.25 0.88 -12.63
CA GLY A 84 -1.35 1.72 -13.80
C GLY A 84 -2.67 1.47 -14.55
N THR A 85 -3.19 2.51 -15.15
CA THR A 85 -4.33 2.44 -16.08
C THR A 85 -3.97 3.18 -17.35
N VAL A 86 -4.37 2.60 -18.49
CA VAL A 86 -4.16 3.18 -19.80
C VAL A 86 -5.48 3.27 -20.52
N LYS A 87 -5.75 4.41 -21.14
CA LYS A 87 -6.87 4.63 -22.05
C LYS A 87 -6.34 5.08 -23.39
N ASP A 88 -6.76 4.42 -24.43
CA ASP A 88 -6.33 4.65 -25.80
C ASP A 88 -7.54 4.70 -26.72
N ASP A 89 -7.42 5.32 -27.90
CA ASP A 89 -8.51 5.41 -28.88
C ASP A 89 -8.58 4.18 -29.83
N GLY A 90 -7.63 3.23 -29.69
CA GLY A 90 -7.54 2.02 -30.49
C GLY A 90 -6.94 2.25 -31.88
N LEU A 91 -6.16 3.33 -32.04
CA LEU A 91 -5.40 3.62 -33.24
C LEU A 91 -3.89 3.61 -32.92
N PRO A 92 -3.05 3.26 -33.90
CA PRO A 92 -3.41 2.74 -35.23
C PRO A 92 -4.13 1.40 -35.14
N ALA A 93 -5.06 1.17 -36.04
CA ALA A 93 -5.76 -0.13 -36.10
C ALA A 93 -4.74 -1.28 -36.19
N GLU A 94 -4.94 -2.34 -35.41
CA GLU A 94 -4.01 -3.48 -35.24
C GLU A 94 -2.81 -3.23 -34.32
N GLY A 95 -2.68 -2.05 -33.70
CA GLY A 95 -1.66 -1.77 -32.69
C GLY A 95 -2.13 -2.19 -31.29
N ASP A 96 -1.41 -3.14 -30.64
CA ASP A 96 -1.58 -3.41 -29.22
C ASP A 96 -0.91 -2.32 -28.40
N VAL A 97 -1.62 -1.77 -27.41
CA VAL A 97 -1.01 -0.83 -26.46
C VAL A 97 -0.08 -1.59 -25.53
N THR A 98 1.19 -1.24 -25.57
CA THR A 98 2.21 -1.79 -24.68
C THR A 98 2.49 -0.85 -23.51
N THR A 99 2.86 -1.41 -22.37
CA THR A 99 3.23 -0.63 -21.18
C THR A 99 4.64 -0.98 -20.71
N THR A 100 5.32 0.00 -20.10
CA THR A 100 6.65 -0.23 -19.51
C THR A 100 6.87 0.67 -18.30
N TRP A 101 7.19 0.05 -17.16
CA TRP A 101 7.71 0.73 -15.99
C TRP A 101 9.22 0.93 -16.07
N SER A 102 9.68 2.11 -15.68
CA SER A 102 11.09 2.45 -15.57
C SER A 102 11.37 3.30 -14.35
N GLN A 103 12.63 3.27 -13.88
CA GLN A 103 13.12 4.21 -12.87
C GLN A 103 13.67 5.45 -13.57
N VAL A 104 13.17 6.63 -13.19
CA VAL A 104 13.65 7.93 -13.68
C VAL A 104 14.77 8.46 -12.80
N SER A 105 14.58 8.40 -11.47
CA SER A 105 15.58 8.83 -10.50
C SER A 105 15.44 8.06 -9.19
N GLY A 106 16.42 8.23 -8.29
CA GLY A 106 16.45 7.60 -6.97
C GLY A 106 17.69 8.02 -6.19
N PRO A 107 17.88 7.50 -4.95
CA PRO A 107 19.09 7.75 -4.18
C PRO A 107 20.32 7.24 -4.91
N GLU A 108 21.48 7.81 -4.63
CA GLU A 108 22.75 7.43 -5.27
C GLU A 108 23.01 5.91 -5.15
N GLY A 109 23.16 5.24 -6.30
CA GLY A 109 23.27 3.78 -6.41
C GLY A 109 22.02 3.00 -5.99
N GLY A 110 20.87 3.69 -5.87
CA GLY A 110 19.55 3.11 -5.65
C GLY A 110 18.99 2.52 -6.95
N THR A 111 18.45 1.30 -6.86
CA THR A 111 17.80 0.61 -7.99
C THR A 111 16.43 0.10 -7.59
N ALA A 112 15.46 0.31 -8.48
CA ALA A 112 14.12 -0.26 -8.40
C ALA A 112 14.05 -1.50 -9.31
N LYS A 113 13.58 -2.62 -8.76
CA LYS A 113 13.40 -3.87 -9.50
C LYS A 113 11.92 -4.21 -9.57
N PHE A 114 11.36 -4.19 -10.76
CA PHE A 114 9.98 -4.57 -11.04
C PHE A 114 9.87 -6.09 -11.19
N VAL A 115 8.78 -6.67 -10.67
CA VAL A 115 8.46 -8.10 -10.88
C VAL A 115 8.16 -8.35 -12.35
N ASP A 116 7.33 -7.48 -12.93
CA ASP A 116 7.07 -7.43 -14.37
C ASP A 116 6.99 -5.96 -14.78
N ALA A 117 7.99 -5.48 -15.51
CA ALA A 117 8.04 -4.09 -15.95
C ALA A 117 7.06 -3.82 -17.12
N SER A 118 6.59 -4.84 -17.81
CA SER A 118 5.66 -4.71 -18.95
C SER A 118 4.19 -4.71 -18.52
N ALA A 119 3.89 -5.15 -17.31
CA ALA A 119 2.52 -5.13 -16.78
C ALA A 119 2.16 -3.74 -16.25
N ALA A 120 1.01 -3.18 -16.66
CA ALA A 120 0.53 -1.90 -16.14
C ALA A 120 0.43 -1.89 -14.61
N SER A 121 0.03 -3.00 -14.00
CA SER A 121 0.06 -3.20 -12.54
C SER A 121 1.13 -4.21 -12.16
N THR A 122 2.06 -3.80 -11.31
CA THR A 122 3.22 -4.62 -10.92
C THR A 122 3.62 -4.37 -9.47
N THR A 123 4.58 -5.15 -8.98
CA THR A 123 5.24 -4.91 -7.70
C THR A 123 6.68 -4.48 -7.94
N VAL A 124 7.16 -3.51 -7.18
CA VAL A 124 8.53 -3.02 -7.23
C VAL A 124 9.22 -3.23 -5.88
N THR A 125 10.50 -3.59 -5.91
CA THR A 125 11.38 -3.68 -4.74
C THR A 125 12.56 -2.74 -4.91
N PHE A 126 13.18 -2.33 -3.80
CA PHE A 126 14.27 -1.35 -3.79
C PHE A 126 15.49 -1.92 -3.08
N ASN A 127 16.69 -1.53 -3.51
CA ASN A 127 17.95 -1.94 -2.86
C ASN A 127 18.48 -0.92 -1.85
N LYS A 128 17.96 0.32 -1.87
CA LYS A 128 18.31 1.39 -0.93
C LYS A 128 17.06 2.14 -0.47
N GLU A 129 17.13 2.69 0.74
CA GLU A 129 16.12 3.59 1.25
C GLU A 129 16.23 4.96 0.57
N GLY A 130 15.08 5.55 0.25
CA GLY A 130 14.97 6.89 -0.33
C GLY A 130 13.83 7.02 -1.32
N ASP A 131 13.67 8.20 -1.87
CA ASP A 131 12.61 8.51 -2.82
C ASP A 131 13.04 8.14 -4.24
N TYR A 132 12.22 7.37 -4.90
CA TYR A 132 12.38 6.96 -6.30
C TYR A 132 11.28 7.59 -7.14
N VAL A 133 11.65 8.17 -8.27
CA VAL A 133 10.69 8.56 -9.31
C VAL A 133 10.60 7.42 -10.30
N LEU A 134 9.40 6.83 -10.41
CA LEU A 134 9.09 5.74 -11.33
C LEU A 134 8.14 6.26 -12.41
N LYS A 135 8.31 5.79 -13.63
CA LYS A 135 7.52 6.21 -14.79
C LYS A 135 6.85 4.99 -15.43
N LEU A 136 5.54 5.06 -15.61
CA LEU A 136 4.79 4.18 -16.50
C LEU A 136 4.68 4.86 -17.85
N THR A 137 5.15 4.21 -18.91
CA THR A 137 4.98 4.63 -20.30
C THR A 137 4.04 3.65 -20.98
N ALA A 138 3.12 4.15 -21.78
CA ALA A 138 2.28 3.37 -22.68
C ALA A 138 2.51 3.83 -24.12
N SER A 139 2.61 2.89 -25.05
CA SER A 139 2.79 3.14 -26.48
C SER A 139 1.80 2.33 -27.29
N ASP A 140 1.17 2.97 -28.27
CA ASP A 140 0.33 2.36 -29.29
C ASP A 140 1.13 1.97 -30.56
N GLY A 141 2.46 2.16 -30.52
CA GLY A 141 3.37 1.93 -31.65
C GLY A 141 3.69 3.18 -32.47
N GLU A 142 2.89 4.24 -32.39
CA GLU A 142 3.12 5.52 -33.07
C GLU A 142 3.31 6.67 -32.08
N LYS A 143 2.58 6.64 -30.96
CA LYS A 143 2.59 7.68 -29.93
C LYS A 143 2.85 7.07 -28.56
N GLU A 144 3.37 7.90 -27.65
CA GLU A 144 3.67 7.51 -26.27
C GLU A 144 3.06 8.50 -25.28
N GLY A 145 2.37 7.95 -24.29
CA GLY A 145 1.93 8.64 -23.10
C GLY A 145 2.67 8.13 -21.86
N SER A 146 2.81 8.95 -20.84
CA SER A 146 3.47 8.50 -19.61
C SER A 146 2.96 9.22 -18.36
N LYS A 147 3.16 8.57 -17.20
CA LYS A 147 2.89 9.10 -15.87
C LYS A 147 4.06 8.82 -14.93
N GLU A 148 4.53 9.83 -14.23
CA GLU A 148 5.53 9.69 -13.17
C GLU A 148 4.85 9.69 -11.80
N ILE A 149 5.39 8.86 -10.88
CA ILE A 149 4.99 8.80 -9.48
C ILE A 149 6.24 8.75 -8.60
N THR A 150 6.16 9.33 -7.40
CA THR A 150 7.22 9.22 -6.40
C THR A 150 6.86 8.12 -5.40
N VAL A 151 7.81 7.23 -5.13
CA VAL A 151 7.66 6.11 -4.19
C VAL A 151 8.82 6.14 -3.20
N HIS A 152 8.51 6.17 -1.90
CA HIS A 152 9.54 5.99 -0.89
C HIS A 152 9.91 4.52 -0.81
N GLY A 153 11.09 4.18 -1.32
CA GLY A 153 11.61 2.82 -1.34
C GLY A 153 12.29 2.47 -0.02
N ILE A 154 11.95 1.32 0.52
CA ILE A 154 12.65 0.68 1.63
C ILE A 154 13.39 -0.53 1.05
N PRO A 155 14.68 -0.75 1.34
CA PRO A 155 15.45 -1.82 0.74
C PRO A 155 14.87 -3.18 1.12
N SER A 156 14.62 -4.00 0.10
CA SER A 156 14.30 -5.41 0.30
C SER A 156 15.61 -6.18 0.44
N ASP A 157 15.86 -6.71 1.60
CA ASP A 157 16.98 -7.62 1.86
C ASP A 157 16.62 -9.10 1.54
N GLY A 158 15.54 -9.30 0.83
CA GLY A 158 15.00 -10.62 0.49
C GLY A 158 14.23 -11.29 1.63
N THR A 159 14.00 -10.57 2.74
CA THR A 159 13.17 -11.10 3.84
C THR A 159 11.70 -10.74 3.64
N VAL A 160 10.82 -11.64 4.04
CA VAL A 160 9.37 -11.46 4.03
C VAL A 160 8.89 -11.36 5.48
N ASN A 161 8.00 -10.42 5.77
CA ASN A 161 7.35 -10.35 7.07
C ASN A 161 6.40 -11.54 7.25
N VAL A 162 6.77 -12.48 8.10
CA VAL A 162 5.99 -13.70 8.40
C VAL A 162 5.14 -13.57 9.67
N ALA A 163 5.20 -12.42 10.38
CA ALA A 163 4.40 -12.20 11.58
C ALA A 163 2.88 -12.34 11.35
N PRO A 164 2.28 -11.82 10.24
CA PRO A 164 0.85 -12.01 9.97
C PRO A 164 0.41 -13.46 9.76
N GLN A 165 1.34 -14.40 9.52
CA GLN A 165 1.07 -15.83 9.36
C GLN A 165 1.11 -16.59 10.70
N SER A 166 1.41 -15.90 11.80
CA SER A 166 1.48 -16.45 13.14
C SER A 166 0.18 -16.25 13.92
N SER A 167 0.10 -16.88 15.07
CA SER A 167 -0.82 -16.51 16.15
C SER A 167 -0.04 -15.73 17.21
N ALA A 168 -0.62 -14.64 17.73
CA ALA A 168 -0.01 -13.85 18.78
C ALA A 168 -0.66 -14.12 20.13
N SER A 169 0.15 -14.14 21.20
CA SER A 169 -0.27 -14.25 22.59
C SER A 169 0.64 -13.42 23.50
N ALA A 170 0.20 -13.15 24.71
CA ALA A 170 0.94 -12.36 25.68
C ALA A 170 0.86 -12.97 27.08
N SER A 171 1.82 -12.61 27.94
CA SER A 171 1.78 -12.98 29.38
C SER A 171 0.57 -12.42 30.08
N TYR A 172 0.16 -11.22 29.70
CA TYR A 172 -1.01 -10.49 30.19
C TYR A 172 -1.53 -9.54 29.12
N THR A 173 -2.81 -9.32 29.09
CA THR A 173 -3.46 -8.32 28.22
C THR A 173 -4.38 -7.48 29.07
N ASN A 174 -4.35 -6.16 28.90
CA ASN A 174 -5.18 -5.22 29.61
C ASN A 174 -6.68 -5.59 29.50
N GLY A 175 -7.33 -5.83 30.63
CA GLY A 175 -8.75 -6.20 30.67
C GLY A 175 -9.75 -5.03 30.59
N TYR A 176 -9.29 -3.79 30.71
CA TYR A 176 -10.14 -2.59 30.65
C TYR A 176 -10.58 -2.24 29.24
N GLN A 177 -9.77 -2.63 28.27
CA GLN A 177 -10.09 -2.45 26.86
C GLN A 177 -10.02 -3.82 26.18
N PRO A 178 -11.14 -4.56 26.09
CA PRO A 178 -11.16 -5.93 25.56
C PRO A 178 -10.72 -6.04 24.09
N LYS A 179 -10.34 -4.93 23.50
CA LYS A 179 -9.86 -4.82 22.13
C LYS A 179 -8.34 -4.71 22.05
N ASP A 180 -7.64 -4.39 23.15
CA ASP A 180 -6.18 -4.43 23.25
C ASP A 180 -5.73 -5.88 23.39
N ASN A 181 -5.64 -6.58 22.29
CA ASN A 181 -5.22 -7.98 22.29
C ASN A 181 -3.92 -8.18 21.51
N ALA A 182 -3.21 -9.24 21.85
CA ALA A 182 -1.92 -9.57 21.22
C ALA A 182 -1.98 -9.69 19.68
N LYS A 183 -3.16 -9.94 19.10
CA LYS A 183 -3.31 -10.03 17.62
C LYS A 183 -3.06 -8.69 16.93
N LYS A 184 -3.17 -7.58 17.65
CA LYS A 184 -2.93 -6.25 17.10
C LYS A 184 -1.47 -6.00 16.71
N VAL A 185 -0.54 -6.77 17.26
CA VAL A 185 0.88 -6.64 16.89
C VAL A 185 1.26 -7.37 15.59
N ILE A 186 0.30 -8.02 14.92
CA ILE A 186 0.52 -8.78 13.68
C ILE A 186 -0.48 -8.43 12.57
N ASP A 187 -1.31 -7.41 12.75
CA ASP A 187 -2.36 -7.04 11.77
C ASP A 187 -1.85 -6.18 10.60
N GLY A 188 -0.57 -5.83 10.61
CA GLY A 188 0.08 -5.04 9.55
C GLY A 188 -0.12 -3.53 9.71
N GLN A 189 -0.78 -3.09 10.78
CA GLN A 189 -0.95 -1.66 11.07
C GLN A 189 0.03 -1.23 12.17
N VAL A 190 0.64 -0.06 12.01
CA VAL A 190 1.52 0.52 13.01
C VAL A 190 0.90 1.79 13.55
N VAL A 191 0.56 1.77 14.84
CA VAL A 191 -0.09 2.88 15.53
C VAL A 191 0.76 3.32 16.72
N TYR A 192 1.18 4.58 16.74
CA TYR A 192 2.01 5.15 17.82
C TYR A 192 1.21 5.99 18.83
N ALA A 193 -0.06 6.22 18.58
CA ALA A 193 -0.94 6.93 19.49
C ALA A 193 -1.76 5.93 20.32
N ASN A 194 -2.23 6.38 21.50
CA ASN A 194 -3.23 5.64 22.26
C ASN A 194 -4.56 5.67 21.48
N THR A 195 -4.67 4.81 20.49
CA THR A 195 -5.90 4.60 19.73
C THR A 195 -6.56 3.36 20.30
N PRO A 196 -7.69 3.50 21.00
CA PRO A 196 -8.39 2.35 21.54
C PRO A 196 -8.61 1.30 20.45
N ASN A 197 -8.21 0.06 20.74
CA ASN A 197 -8.45 -1.12 19.92
C ASN A 197 -7.46 -1.43 18.80
N GLU A 198 -6.41 -0.62 18.63
CA GLU A 198 -5.42 -0.82 17.54
C GLU A 198 -4.04 -1.24 18.06
N THR A 199 -3.91 -1.41 19.38
CA THR A 199 -2.63 -1.73 20.03
C THR A 199 -2.80 -2.80 21.11
N TRP A 200 -1.70 -3.38 21.57
CA TRP A 200 -1.65 -4.20 22.76
C TRP A 200 -0.88 -3.48 23.88
N ASN A 201 -1.29 -3.70 25.14
CA ASN A 201 -0.55 -3.32 26.32
C ASN A 201 -0.85 -4.25 27.51
N ASN A 202 0.03 -4.25 28.49
CA ASN A 202 -0.14 -4.99 29.74
C ASN A 202 -0.48 -4.11 30.95
N TRP A 203 -1.06 -2.94 30.74
CA TRP A 203 -1.44 -2.06 31.85
C TRP A 203 -2.35 -2.78 32.87
N GLY A 204 -2.01 -2.63 34.15
CA GLY A 204 -2.71 -3.33 35.23
C GLY A 204 -2.18 -4.75 35.51
N ASP A 205 -1.11 -5.18 34.85
CA ASP A 205 -0.49 -6.48 35.12
C ASP A 205 0.06 -6.54 36.56
N SER A 206 -0.55 -7.36 37.40
CA SER A 206 -0.16 -7.63 38.77
C SER A 206 0.29 -9.08 39.00
N THR A 207 0.52 -9.81 37.91
CA THR A 207 0.90 -11.23 37.99
C THR A 207 2.28 -11.47 38.56
N GLY A 208 3.16 -10.46 38.53
CA GLY A 208 4.55 -10.57 38.93
C GLY A 208 5.39 -11.43 37.99
N VAL A 209 4.84 -11.85 36.85
CA VAL A 209 5.55 -12.54 35.78
C VAL A 209 6.34 -11.53 34.95
N GLU A 210 7.45 -11.97 34.35
CA GLU A 210 8.19 -11.19 33.37
C GLU A 210 7.29 -11.01 32.12
N PRO A 211 6.97 -9.78 31.68
CA PRO A 211 6.07 -9.56 30.57
C PRO A 211 6.65 -10.06 29.26
N TRP A 212 5.82 -10.65 28.41
CA TRP A 212 6.21 -11.08 27.06
C TRP A 212 5.04 -11.01 26.07
N LEU A 213 5.42 -10.81 24.79
CA LEU A 213 4.59 -10.97 23.60
C LEU A 213 5.19 -12.08 22.73
N GLN A 214 4.38 -13.07 22.33
CA GLN A 214 4.82 -14.24 21.60
C GLN A 214 4.09 -14.37 20.28
N LEU A 215 4.84 -14.71 19.24
CA LEU A 215 4.36 -15.20 17.95
C LEU A 215 4.57 -16.72 17.88
N LYS A 216 3.56 -17.44 17.35
CA LYS A 216 3.63 -18.88 17.11
C LYS A 216 3.13 -19.20 15.72
N TRP A 217 3.96 -19.85 14.92
CA TRP A 217 3.64 -20.35 13.58
C TRP A 217 3.18 -21.82 13.64
N ALA A 218 2.51 -22.27 12.57
CA ALA A 218 2.08 -23.67 12.42
C ALA A 218 3.26 -24.66 12.22
N GLY A 219 4.40 -24.15 11.75
CA GLY A 219 5.64 -24.88 11.54
C GLY A 219 6.84 -23.97 11.75
N LYS A 220 8.04 -24.52 11.66
CA LYS A 220 9.28 -23.73 11.77
C LYS A 220 9.43 -22.77 10.60
N VAL A 221 9.86 -21.57 10.88
CA VAL A 221 10.19 -20.51 9.92
C VAL A 221 11.61 -20.02 10.14
N PRO A 222 12.36 -19.73 9.08
CA PRO A 222 13.70 -19.13 9.21
C PRO A 222 13.56 -17.63 9.47
N LEU A 223 14.07 -17.16 10.59
CA LEU A 223 14.08 -15.75 10.99
C LEU A 223 15.50 -15.20 10.94
N LYS A 224 15.71 -14.05 10.30
CA LYS A 224 16.99 -13.35 10.21
C LYS A 224 17.01 -12.00 10.89
N LYS A 225 15.83 -11.44 11.14
CA LYS A 225 15.64 -10.15 11.81
C LYS A 225 14.24 -10.07 12.40
N ALA A 226 14.06 -9.14 13.32
CA ALA A 226 12.75 -8.75 13.83
C ALA A 226 12.67 -7.25 13.97
N LYS A 227 11.46 -6.71 13.82
CA LYS A 227 11.16 -5.29 14.00
C LYS A 227 9.96 -5.17 14.92
N VAL A 228 10.11 -4.41 16.01
CA VAL A 228 9.07 -4.23 17.03
C VAL A 228 8.72 -2.75 17.13
N PHE A 229 7.44 -2.45 17.21
CA PHE A 229 6.94 -1.08 17.32
C PHE A 229 6.36 -0.87 18.71
N PHE A 230 6.91 0.10 19.46
CA PHE A 230 6.46 0.45 20.79
C PHE A 230 5.66 1.73 20.77
N TRP A 231 4.63 1.81 21.61
CA TRP A 231 3.86 3.01 21.81
C TRP A 231 3.75 3.36 23.30
N THR A 232 3.37 4.58 23.58
CA THR A 232 3.17 5.10 24.93
C THR A 232 1.99 6.09 24.91
N ASP A 233 1.19 6.09 25.98
CA ASP A 233 0.16 7.11 26.21
C ASP A 233 0.69 8.34 26.98
N GLY A 234 1.95 8.30 27.37
CA GLY A 234 2.59 9.34 28.22
C GLY A 234 2.14 9.31 29.67
N GLY A 235 1.41 8.28 30.09
CA GLY A 235 0.84 8.13 31.41
C GLY A 235 0.96 6.71 31.95
N GLY A 236 -0.14 5.95 31.90
CA GLY A 236 -0.21 4.60 32.44
C GLY A 236 0.63 3.55 31.69
N VAL A 237 0.91 3.79 30.42
CA VAL A 237 1.79 2.97 29.57
C VAL A 237 3.02 3.80 29.24
N PRO A 238 4.10 3.75 30.05
CA PRO A 238 5.32 4.46 29.75
C PRO A 238 6.07 3.85 28.56
N MET A 239 7.04 4.56 28.04
CA MET A 239 7.96 3.99 27.05
C MET A 239 8.76 2.86 27.68
N VAL A 240 8.89 1.75 26.96
CA VAL A 240 9.67 0.60 27.43
C VAL A 240 11.12 1.01 27.71
N SER A 241 11.72 0.48 28.77
CA SER A 241 13.09 0.81 29.15
C SER A 241 14.13 -0.09 28.47
N SER A 242 13.80 -1.36 28.27
CA SER A 242 14.62 -2.35 27.56
C SER A 242 13.74 -3.54 27.12
N TRP A 243 14.26 -4.31 26.18
CA TRP A 243 13.61 -5.50 25.68
C TRP A 243 14.63 -6.46 25.10
N LYS A 244 14.26 -7.72 24.92
CA LYS A 244 15.04 -8.71 24.19
C LYS A 244 14.15 -9.69 23.46
N LEU A 245 14.74 -10.43 22.52
CA LEU A 245 14.08 -11.51 21.80
C LEU A 245 14.55 -12.87 22.29
N GLN A 246 13.59 -13.80 22.36
CA GLN A 246 13.85 -15.20 22.59
C GLN A 246 13.10 -16.04 21.55
N TYR A 247 13.72 -17.13 21.14
CA TYR A 247 13.09 -18.15 20.28
C TYR A 247 13.03 -19.50 21.00
N ALA A 248 12.09 -20.35 20.61
CA ALA A 248 12.07 -21.74 21.07
C ALA A 248 13.02 -22.59 20.23
N ASP A 249 13.97 -23.30 20.88
CA ASP A 249 14.83 -24.28 20.22
C ASP A 249 14.06 -25.55 19.83
N ALA A 250 14.76 -26.56 19.33
CA ALA A 250 14.14 -27.81 18.88
C ALA A 250 13.41 -28.58 20.00
N ASP A 251 13.86 -28.42 21.23
CA ASP A 251 13.30 -29.04 22.43
C ASP A 251 12.21 -28.17 23.09
N GLY A 252 11.96 -26.99 22.52
CA GLY A 252 10.95 -26.04 23.02
C GLY A 252 11.46 -25.12 24.14
N ASN A 253 12.75 -25.15 24.46
CA ASN A 253 13.34 -24.28 25.46
C ASN A 253 13.60 -22.87 24.88
N TRP A 254 13.42 -21.85 25.70
CA TRP A 254 13.66 -20.46 25.29
C TRP A 254 15.15 -20.13 25.30
N GLN A 255 15.64 -19.68 24.15
CA GLN A 255 16.99 -19.20 23.93
C GLN A 255 17.00 -17.72 23.60
N ASP A 256 17.93 -16.94 24.14
CA ASP A 256 18.11 -15.54 23.76
C ASP A 256 18.61 -15.45 22.30
N VAL A 257 18.02 -14.56 21.51
CA VAL A 257 18.47 -14.31 20.14
C VAL A 257 19.84 -13.65 20.17
N LYS A 258 20.83 -14.27 19.52
CA LYS A 258 22.14 -13.68 19.31
C LYS A 258 22.06 -12.64 18.20
N LEU A 259 22.39 -11.40 18.51
CA LEU A 259 22.38 -10.32 17.53
C LEU A 259 23.64 -10.32 16.66
N ALA A 260 23.52 -9.84 15.44
CA ALA A 260 24.66 -9.59 14.56
C ALA A 260 25.59 -8.51 15.14
N ASP A 261 26.83 -8.49 14.67
CA ASP A 261 27.83 -7.55 15.15
C ASP A 261 27.37 -6.10 14.97
N GLY A 262 27.57 -5.29 16.00
CA GLY A 262 27.14 -3.88 16.03
C GLY A 262 25.64 -3.67 16.25
N GLN A 263 24.85 -4.73 16.39
CA GLN A 263 23.42 -4.62 16.73
C GLN A 263 23.19 -4.58 18.24
N SER A 264 22.18 -3.84 18.66
CA SER A 264 21.72 -3.79 20.05
C SER A 264 20.21 -3.57 20.11
N TYR A 265 19.61 -3.94 21.24
CA TYR A 265 18.20 -3.66 21.50
C TYR A 265 18.02 -2.18 21.83
N THR A 266 17.71 -1.36 20.83
CA THR A 266 17.41 0.06 21.00
C THR A 266 15.94 0.27 21.36
N VAL A 267 15.62 1.44 21.90
CA VAL A 267 14.24 1.86 22.19
C VAL A 267 14.03 3.22 21.53
N ASN A 268 13.40 3.20 20.37
CA ASN A 268 13.06 4.39 19.60
C ASN A 268 11.54 4.60 19.65
N ARG A 269 11.13 5.83 19.94
CA ARG A 269 9.72 6.22 19.90
C ARG A 269 9.31 6.57 18.48
N ASN A 270 8.11 6.14 18.08
CA ASN A 270 7.53 6.42 16.76
C ASN A 270 8.37 5.88 15.59
N GLU A 271 9.15 4.85 15.85
CA GLU A 271 9.96 4.15 14.85
C GLU A 271 9.92 2.65 15.11
N GLY A 272 10.23 1.87 14.08
CA GLY A 272 10.42 0.43 14.26
C GLY A 272 11.80 0.12 14.84
N ASN A 273 11.82 -0.63 15.93
CA ASN A 273 13.04 -1.10 16.58
C ASN A 273 13.48 -2.39 15.91
N GLU A 274 14.38 -2.30 14.93
CA GLU A 274 14.85 -3.46 14.15
C GLU A 274 16.14 -4.00 14.75
N VAL A 275 16.24 -5.33 14.85
CA VAL A 275 17.46 -6.06 15.15
C VAL A 275 17.70 -7.15 14.14
N LYS A 276 18.95 -7.32 13.71
CA LYS A 276 19.41 -8.41 12.86
C LYS A 276 20.05 -9.50 13.71
N PHE A 277 19.77 -10.74 13.37
CA PHE A 277 20.30 -11.91 14.05
C PHE A 277 21.69 -12.26 13.50
N ALA A 278 22.58 -12.76 14.35
CA ALA A 278 23.90 -13.22 13.92
C ALA A 278 23.79 -14.33 12.88
N ASP A 279 22.90 -15.29 13.13
CA ASP A 279 22.57 -16.39 12.24
C ASP A 279 21.06 -16.49 12.05
N ALA A 280 20.63 -17.15 10.98
CA ALA A 280 19.22 -17.45 10.80
C ALA A 280 18.77 -18.44 11.89
N VAL A 281 17.64 -18.13 12.53
CA VAL A 281 17.03 -18.97 13.56
C VAL A 281 15.81 -19.69 12.98
N GLU A 282 15.83 -21.02 12.98
CA GLU A 282 14.68 -21.83 12.61
C GLU A 282 13.81 -22.15 13.83
N THR A 283 12.63 -21.59 13.92
CA THR A 283 11.75 -21.75 15.08
C THR A 283 10.27 -21.67 14.70
N ASP A 284 9.42 -22.29 15.50
CA ASP A 284 7.98 -22.08 15.44
C ASP A 284 7.47 -21.03 16.43
N LYS A 285 8.37 -20.49 17.32
CA LYS A 285 7.99 -19.48 18.33
C LYS A 285 9.07 -18.43 18.51
N LEU A 286 8.67 -17.18 18.47
CA LEU A 286 9.50 -16.02 18.83
C LEU A 286 8.76 -15.21 19.88
N ARG A 287 9.47 -14.67 20.89
CA ARG A 287 8.85 -13.73 21.83
C ARG A 287 9.74 -12.52 22.11
N VAL A 288 9.10 -11.40 22.32
CA VAL A 288 9.68 -10.21 22.91
C VAL A 288 9.50 -10.31 24.42
N VAL A 289 10.56 -10.09 25.18
CA VAL A 289 10.56 -10.16 26.63
C VAL A 289 10.96 -8.81 27.19
N PHE A 290 10.29 -8.39 28.24
CA PHE A 290 10.49 -7.09 28.89
C PHE A 290 10.93 -7.29 30.34
N PRO A 291 11.56 -6.29 30.98
CA PRO A 291 11.96 -6.37 32.39
C PRO A 291 10.77 -6.68 33.29
N LYS A 292 11.02 -7.46 34.32
CA LYS A 292 10.01 -7.81 35.31
C LYS A 292 9.34 -6.56 35.90
N GLY A 293 8.02 -6.52 35.91
CA GLY A 293 7.22 -5.39 36.39
C GLY A 293 7.12 -4.22 35.40
N ALA A 294 7.64 -4.35 34.17
CA ALA A 294 7.46 -3.31 33.15
C ALA A 294 6.00 -3.27 32.68
N ILE A 295 5.48 -2.05 32.52
CA ILE A 295 4.25 -1.78 31.78
C ILE A 295 4.65 -1.34 30.38
N VAL A 296 4.14 -1.99 29.37
CA VAL A 296 4.57 -1.82 27.97
C VAL A 296 3.41 -1.84 27.00
N GLY A 297 3.57 -1.13 25.88
CA GLY A 297 2.64 -1.14 24.76
C GLY A 297 3.35 -1.44 23.45
N ALA A 298 2.71 -2.22 22.59
CA ALA A 298 3.17 -2.54 21.25
C ALA A 298 2.03 -2.50 20.22
N SER A 299 2.41 -2.23 18.97
CA SER A 299 1.52 -2.17 17.80
C SER A 299 2.04 -3.04 16.67
#